data_fdcb2fff52c26ae04d94b510882429d7
#
_entry.id   fdcb2fff52c26ae04d94b510882429d7
#
_cell.length_a   1.000
_cell.length_b   1.000
_cell.length_c   1.000
_cell.angle_alpha   90.00
_cell.angle_beta   90.00
_cell.angle_gamma   90.00
#
_symmetry.space_group_name_H-M   'P 1'
#
loop_
_entity.id
_entity.type
_entity.pdbx_description
1 polymer ?
#
loop_
_entity_poly.entity_id
_entity_poly.type
_entity_poly.pdbx_seq_one_letter_code
_entity_poly.pdbx_strand_id
1 'polypeptide(L)'
;MKHLLLIGLFLLCTVGTSAQDREAHREKIKALKTAFITDGLDLTAKEAQAFWPIYNAYEEKRRDLYHREHADVGNLECMTEKSANSKLNEYVEIEREDYLLRKQYYDDLKKIFSAKKIMQLEKVEDEFNEKLMREYRARRQNSQ
;
A
#
# COMPACT_ATOMS: atom_id res chain seq x y z
N MET A 1 -31.89 -3.58 -42.88
CA MET A 1 -30.54 -3.17 -42.54
C MET A 1 -30.44 -2.13 -41.38
N LYS A 2 -31.56 -1.72 -40.78
CA LYS A 2 -31.58 -0.74 -39.66
C LYS A 2 -31.51 -1.36 -38.25
N HIS A 3 -31.67 -2.66 -38.11
CA HIS A 3 -31.68 -3.35 -36.82
C HIS A 3 -30.35 -3.97 -36.41
N LEU A 4 -29.36 -4.03 -37.32
CA LEU A 4 -28.01 -4.56 -37.05
C LEU A 4 -27.08 -3.54 -36.38
N LEU A 5 -27.40 -2.24 -36.45
CA LEU A 5 -26.62 -1.15 -35.85
C LEU A 5 -26.91 -0.92 -34.35
N LEU A 6 -28.00 -1.44 -33.82
CA LEU A 6 -28.40 -1.29 -32.41
C LEU A 6 -27.82 -2.36 -31.49
N ILE A 7 -27.33 -3.48 -32.02
CA ILE A 7 -26.72 -4.57 -31.22
C ILE A 7 -25.23 -4.30 -30.91
N GLY A 8 -24.56 -3.47 -31.71
CA GLY A 8 -23.13 -3.13 -31.51
C GLY A 8 -22.84 -2.16 -30.37
N LEU A 9 -23.86 -1.45 -29.84
CA LEU A 9 -23.63 -0.42 -28.81
C LEU A 9 -23.83 -0.92 -27.39
N PHE A 10 -24.28 -2.15 -27.18
CA PHE A 10 -24.58 -2.66 -25.83
C PHE A 10 -23.46 -3.52 -25.20
N LEU A 11 -22.33 -3.74 -25.91
CA LEU A 11 -21.26 -4.66 -25.48
C LEU A 11 -20.06 -3.95 -24.83
N LEU A 12 -20.13 -2.63 -24.61
CA LEU A 12 -18.98 -1.84 -24.09
C LEU A 12 -19.05 -1.46 -22.61
N CYS A 13 -20.01 -1.97 -21.83
CA CYS A 13 -20.23 -1.51 -20.43
C CYS A 13 -19.86 -2.50 -19.33
N THR A 14 -19.11 -3.59 -19.56
CA THR A 14 -18.95 -4.62 -18.52
C THR A 14 -17.56 -4.75 -17.90
N VAL A 15 -16.58 -3.89 -18.19
CA VAL A 15 -15.22 -4.02 -17.68
C VAL A 15 -14.91 -3.11 -16.47
N GLY A 16 -15.83 -2.23 -16.08
CA GLY A 16 -15.58 -1.18 -15.06
C GLY A 16 -15.72 -1.61 -13.60
N THR A 17 -16.48 -2.65 -13.29
CA THR A 17 -16.90 -2.93 -11.91
C THR A 17 -15.79 -3.46 -10.99
N SER A 18 -14.94 -4.34 -11.46
CA SER A 18 -13.90 -4.98 -10.62
C SER A 18 -12.74 -4.06 -10.20
N ALA A 19 -12.44 -3.03 -11.00
CA ALA A 19 -11.40 -2.06 -10.66
C ALA A 19 -11.91 -1.03 -9.65
N GLN A 20 -13.17 -0.60 -9.82
CA GLN A 20 -13.83 0.37 -8.95
C GLN A 20 -14.06 -0.20 -7.54
N ASP A 21 -14.44 -1.47 -7.43
CA ASP A 21 -14.62 -2.16 -6.15
C ASP A 21 -13.30 -2.29 -5.39
N ARG A 22 -12.19 -2.55 -6.10
CA ARG A 22 -10.85 -2.63 -5.50
C ARG A 22 -10.38 -1.28 -4.99
N GLU A 23 -10.62 -0.21 -5.73
CA GLU A 23 -10.26 1.15 -5.33
C GLU A 23 -11.10 1.60 -4.12
N ALA A 24 -12.41 1.39 -4.14
CA ALA A 24 -13.28 1.67 -3.01
C ALA A 24 -12.86 0.90 -1.75
N HIS A 25 -12.42 -0.34 -1.90
CA HIS A 25 -11.89 -1.13 -0.78
C HIS A 25 -10.59 -0.54 -0.22
N ARG A 26 -9.66 -0.12 -1.08
CA ARG A 26 -8.40 0.54 -0.68
C ARG A 26 -8.66 1.83 0.09
N GLU A 27 -9.52 2.69 -0.44
CA GLU A 27 -9.89 3.95 0.23
C GLU A 27 -10.54 3.70 1.59
N LYS A 28 -11.37 2.67 1.72
CA LYS A 28 -11.93 2.27 3.01
C LYS A 28 -10.86 1.84 4.01
N ILE A 29 -9.90 1.00 3.60
CA ILE A 29 -8.79 0.59 4.47
C ILE A 29 -7.93 1.78 4.87
N LYS A 30 -7.64 2.69 3.93
CA LYS A 30 -6.90 3.93 4.19
C LYS A 30 -7.61 4.82 5.21
N ALA A 31 -8.92 5.01 5.07
CA ALA A 31 -9.71 5.78 6.03
C ALA A 31 -9.71 5.14 7.43
N LEU A 32 -9.84 3.81 7.51
CA LEU A 32 -9.76 3.07 8.78
C LEU A 32 -8.38 3.19 9.42
N LYS A 33 -7.31 3.09 8.63
CA LYS A 33 -5.92 3.25 9.12
C LYS A 33 -5.69 4.68 9.63
N THR A 34 -6.18 5.67 8.89
CA THR A 34 -6.09 7.08 9.29
C THR A 34 -6.77 7.33 10.63
N ALA A 35 -8.00 6.86 10.81
CA ALA A 35 -8.71 7.00 12.09
C ALA A 35 -7.98 6.28 13.23
N PHE A 36 -7.52 5.04 12.98
CA PHE A 36 -6.84 4.21 13.98
C PHE A 36 -5.52 4.83 14.45
N ILE A 37 -4.70 5.33 13.53
CA ILE A 37 -3.42 6.01 13.87
C ILE A 37 -3.68 7.34 14.58
N THR A 38 -4.65 8.13 14.11
CA THR A 38 -4.99 9.41 14.74
C THR A 38 -5.39 9.23 16.19
N ASP A 39 -6.23 8.24 16.48
CA ASP A 39 -6.68 7.89 17.83
C ASP A 39 -5.53 7.28 18.66
N GLY A 40 -4.82 6.28 18.12
CA GLY A 40 -3.74 5.57 18.83
C GLY A 40 -2.54 6.43 19.20
N LEU A 41 -2.31 7.54 18.48
CA LEU A 41 -1.28 8.53 18.79
C LEU A 41 -1.81 9.75 19.54
N ASP A 42 -3.09 9.84 19.76
CA ASP A 42 -3.75 11.04 20.34
C ASP A 42 -3.27 12.32 19.60
N LEU A 43 -3.43 12.33 18.28
CA LEU A 43 -2.95 13.44 17.47
C LEU A 43 -3.83 14.67 17.64
N THR A 44 -3.22 15.78 18.06
CA THR A 44 -3.87 17.09 17.95
C THR A 44 -4.09 17.48 16.48
N ALA A 45 -5.03 18.36 16.19
CA ALA A 45 -5.27 18.85 14.83
C ALA A 45 -4.00 19.40 14.16
N LYS A 46 -3.16 20.12 14.92
CA LYS A 46 -1.88 20.66 14.44
C LYS A 46 -0.87 19.56 14.09
N GLU A 47 -0.76 18.55 14.94
CA GLU A 47 0.11 17.40 14.68
C GLU A 47 -0.38 16.60 13.48
N ALA A 48 -1.68 16.32 13.39
CA ALA A 48 -2.27 15.62 12.26
C ALA A 48 -2.03 16.35 10.93
N GLN A 49 -2.18 17.68 10.91
CA GLN A 49 -1.91 18.49 9.72
C GLN A 49 -0.46 18.40 9.26
N ALA A 50 0.51 18.32 10.18
CA ALA A 50 1.93 18.18 9.84
C ALA A 50 2.31 16.73 9.50
N PHE A 51 1.71 15.75 10.15
CA PHE A 51 2.03 14.32 10.05
C PHE A 51 1.55 13.69 8.74
N TRP A 52 0.26 13.88 8.38
CA TRP A 52 -0.33 13.13 7.26
C TRP A 52 0.34 13.35 5.91
N PRO A 53 0.81 14.56 5.54
CA PRO A 53 1.58 14.73 4.30
C PRO A 53 2.86 13.90 4.26
N ILE A 54 3.62 13.85 5.37
CA ILE A 54 4.86 13.09 5.49
C ILE A 54 4.55 11.59 5.39
N TYR A 55 3.56 11.14 6.14
CA TYR A 55 3.12 9.74 6.18
C TYR A 55 2.65 9.24 4.81
N ASN A 56 1.77 9.98 4.16
CA ASN A 56 1.22 9.59 2.86
C ASN A 56 2.31 9.54 1.77
N ALA A 57 3.25 10.49 1.76
CA ALA A 57 4.36 10.49 0.82
C ALA A 57 5.30 9.29 1.03
N TYR A 58 5.55 8.90 2.28
CA TYR A 58 6.31 7.71 2.62
C TYR A 58 5.60 6.44 2.16
N GLU A 59 4.32 6.27 2.51
CA GLU A 59 3.52 5.08 2.13
C GLU A 59 3.38 4.92 0.61
N GLU A 60 3.28 6.01 -0.15
CA GLU A 60 3.25 5.98 -1.61
C GLU A 60 4.56 5.43 -2.18
N LYS A 61 5.69 6.00 -1.79
CA LYS A 61 7.01 5.56 -2.26
C LYS A 61 7.33 4.12 -1.84
N ARG A 62 6.98 3.74 -0.61
CA ARG A 62 7.16 2.37 -0.11
C ARG A 62 6.35 1.36 -0.92
N ARG A 63 5.14 1.73 -1.31
CA ARG A 63 4.31 0.89 -2.19
C ARG A 63 4.92 0.73 -3.58
N ASP A 64 5.52 1.78 -4.14
CA ASP A 64 6.20 1.69 -5.43
C ASP A 64 7.43 0.77 -5.36
N LEU A 65 8.22 0.85 -4.29
CA LEU A 65 9.32 -0.08 -4.03
C LEU A 65 8.83 -1.52 -3.92
N TYR A 66 7.76 -1.75 -3.15
CA TYR A 66 7.14 -3.06 -3.02
C TYR A 66 6.69 -3.63 -4.38
N HIS A 67 6.08 -2.82 -5.25
CA HIS A 67 5.68 -3.25 -6.58
C HIS A 67 6.88 -3.59 -7.47
N ARG A 68 7.98 -2.85 -7.38
CA ARG A 68 9.22 -3.14 -8.12
C ARG A 68 9.87 -4.43 -7.62
N GLU A 69 9.92 -4.65 -6.33
CA GLU A 69 10.45 -5.87 -5.70
C GLU A 69 9.66 -7.12 -6.11
N HIS A 70 8.31 -7.00 -6.13
CA HIS A 70 7.40 -8.10 -6.45
C HIS A 70 6.97 -8.12 -7.92
N ALA A 71 7.59 -7.31 -8.78
CA ALA A 71 7.39 -7.41 -10.21
C ALA A 71 7.77 -8.82 -10.69
N ASP A 72 6.90 -9.41 -11.51
CA ASP A 72 6.98 -10.79 -11.94
C ASP A 72 8.40 -11.17 -12.38
N VAL A 73 8.96 -12.16 -11.73
CA VAL A 73 10.29 -12.70 -12.04
C VAL A 73 10.26 -13.53 -13.32
N GLY A 74 9.06 -13.75 -13.87
CA GLY A 74 8.87 -14.63 -15.02
C GLY A 74 9.10 -16.09 -14.68
N ASN A 75 9.23 -16.91 -15.71
CA ASN A 75 9.53 -18.32 -15.53
C ASN A 75 11.04 -18.49 -15.23
N LEU A 76 11.38 -18.86 -14.00
CA LEU A 76 12.77 -19.11 -13.57
C LEU A 76 13.49 -20.14 -14.44
N GLU A 77 12.78 -21.15 -14.95
CA GLU A 77 13.36 -22.19 -15.82
C GLU A 77 13.87 -21.63 -17.16
N CYS A 78 13.29 -20.51 -17.62
CA CYS A 78 13.67 -19.84 -18.86
C CYS A 78 14.63 -18.66 -18.63
N MET A 79 14.96 -18.35 -17.37
CA MET A 79 15.80 -17.21 -17.03
C MET A 79 17.28 -17.50 -17.32
N THR A 80 17.95 -16.63 -18.06
CA THR A 80 19.39 -16.71 -18.25
C THR A 80 20.14 -16.27 -17.00
N GLU A 81 21.35 -16.77 -16.79
CA GLU A 81 22.23 -16.38 -15.67
C GLU A 81 22.45 -14.85 -15.64
N LYS A 82 22.61 -14.23 -16.81
CA LYS A 82 22.74 -12.76 -16.91
C LYS A 82 21.48 -12.03 -16.41
N SER A 83 20.31 -12.54 -16.77
CA SER A 83 19.02 -11.96 -16.34
C SER A 83 18.82 -12.14 -14.83
N ALA A 84 19.16 -13.32 -14.29
CA ALA A 84 19.09 -13.59 -12.86
C ALA A 84 20.02 -12.67 -12.06
N ASN A 85 21.27 -12.49 -12.48
CA ASN A 85 22.20 -11.55 -11.84
C ASN A 85 21.70 -10.10 -11.89
N SER A 86 21.11 -9.68 -13.03
CA SER A 86 20.51 -8.34 -13.13
C SER A 86 19.37 -8.16 -12.10
N LYS A 87 18.52 -9.19 -11.94
CA LYS A 87 17.40 -9.16 -10.99
C LYS A 87 17.88 -9.15 -9.53
N LEU A 88 18.91 -9.93 -9.20
CA LEU A 88 19.51 -9.89 -7.87
C LEU A 88 20.09 -8.52 -7.53
N ASN A 89 20.79 -7.88 -8.49
CA ASN A 89 21.28 -6.52 -8.29
C ASN A 89 20.15 -5.51 -8.08
N GLU A 90 19.03 -5.66 -8.81
CA GLU A 90 17.83 -4.82 -8.63
C GLU A 90 17.25 -4.99 -7.22
N TYR A 91 17.18 -6.21 -6.70
CA TYR A 91 16.71 -6.44 -5.32
C TYR A 91 17.59 -5.73 -4.29
N VAL A 92 18.91 -5.82 -4.41
CA VAL A 92 19.84 -5.14 -3.50
C VAL A 92 19.67 -3.61 -3.57
N GLU A 93 19.42 -3.06 -4.76
CA GLU A 93 19.16 -1.61 -4.90
C GLU A 93 17.82 -1.22 -4.29
N ILE A 94 16.78 -2.01 -4.44
CA ILE A 94 15.45 -1.76 -3.81
C ILE A 94 15.59 -1.75 -2.28
N GLU A 95 16.30 -2.71 -1.68
CA GLU A 95 16.58 -2.76 -0.25
C GLU A 95 17.31 -1.50 0.23
N ARG A 96 18.28 -1.03 -0.55
CA ARG A 96 19.02 0.20 -0.24
C ARG A 96 18.10 1.42 -0.32
N GLU A 97 17.25 1.50 -1.35
CA GLU A 97 16.28 2.58 -1.52
C GLU A 97 15.26 2.58 -0.37
N ASP A 98 14.75 1.40 0.06
CA ASP A 98 13.82 1.29 1.20
C ASP A 98 14.46 1.76 2.50
N TYR A 99 15.71 1.34 2.76
CA TYR A 99 16.45 1.83 3.94
C TYR A 99 16.59 3.36 3.95
N LEU A 100 16.97 3.97 2.81
CA LEU A 100 17.13 5.42 2.71
C LEU A 100 15.80 6.16 2.85
N LEU A 101 14.73 5.62 2.24
CA LEU A 101 13.38 6.13 2.36
C LEU A 101 12.89 6.12 3.82
N ARG A 102 13.09 5.00 4.51
CA ARG A 102 12.71 4.85 5.93
C ARG A 102 13.52 5.78 6.83
N LYS A 103 14.83 5.91 6.56
CA LYS A 103 15.69 6.84 7.28
C LYS A 103 15.18 8.28 7.12
N GLN A 104 14.90 8.71 5.89
CA GLN A 104 14.37 10.05 5.62
C GLN A 104 13.03 10.27 6.32
N TYR A 105 12.13 9.29 6.27
CA TYR A 105 10.84 9.33 6.95
C TYR A 105 10.98 9.59 8.46
N TYR A 106 11.86 8.85 9.15
CA TYR A 106 12.10 9.09 10.58
C TYR A 106 12.75 10.44 10.85
N ASP A 107 13.65 10.91 9.98
CA ASP A 107 14.24 12.23 10.13
C ASP A 107 13.21 13.36 9.97
N ASP A 108 12.21 13.18 9.07
CA ASP A 108 11.09 14.10 8.92
C ASP A 108 10.12 14.03 10.10
N LEU A 109 9.81 12.84 10.60
CA LEU A 109 8.96 12.68 11.79
C LEU A 109 9.56 13.29 13.05
N LYS A 110 10.87 13.22 13.25
CA LYS A 110 11.57 13.82 14.39
C LYS A 110 11.43 15.34 14.45
N LYS A 111 11.08 16.00 13.34
CA LYS A 111 10.81 17.45 13.30
C LYS A 111 9.49 17.82 13.96
N ILE A 112 8.56 16.87 14.07
CA ILE A 112 7.19 17.09 14.56
C ILE A 112 6.85 16.25 15.81
N PHE A 113 7.54 15.12 16.01
CA PHE A 113 7.27 14.19 17.11
C PHE A 113 8.53 13.88 17.94
N SER A 114 8.31 13.51 19.20
CA SER A 114 9.34 12.88 20.02
C SER A 114 9.65 11.46 19.53
N ALA A 115 10.85 10.96 19.79
CA ALA A 115 11.22 9.58 19.46
C ALA A 115 10.24 8.56 20.08
N LYS A 116 9.74 8.81 21.29
CA LYS A 116 8.75 7.95 21.96
C LYS A 116 7.45 7.89 21.16
N LYS A 117 6.95 9.02 20.64
CA LYS A 117 5.73 9.07 19.83
C LYS A 117 5.92 8.38 18.47
N ILE A 118 7.13 8.45 17.88
CA ILE A 118 7.47 7.71 16.67
C ILE A 118 7.46 6.20 16.95
N MET A 119 8.03 5.74 18.06
CA MET A 119 7.95 4.32 18.45
C MET A 119 6.52 3.87 18.75
N GLN A 120 5.68 4.76 19.26
CA GLN A 120 4.26 4.48 19.44
C GLN A 120 3.54 4.34 18.10
N LEU A 121 3.90 5.11 17.07
CA LEU A 121 3.37 4.97 15.71
C LEU A 121 3.64 3.57 15.16
N GLU A 122 4.88 3.07 15.25
CA GLU A 122 5.23 1.70 14.81
C GLU A 122 4.31 0.66 15.48
N LYS A 123 4.16 0.77 16.81
CA LYS A 123 3.29 -0.13 17.56
C LYS A 123 1.82 -0.05 17.11
N VAL A 124 1.30 1.16 16.90
CA VAL A 124 -0.09 1.37 16.46
C VAL A 124 -0.31 0.82 15.04
N GLU A 125 0.69 0.94 14.16
CA GLU A 125 0.62 0.34 12.81
C GLU A 125 0.59 -1.19 12.86
N ASP A 126 1.41 -1.80 13.72
CA ASP A 126 1.40 -3.25 13.92
C ASP A 126 0.04 -3.73 14.46
N GLU A 127 -0.51 -3.04 15.46
CA GLU A 127 -1.83 -3.35 16.02
C GLU A 127 -2.95 -3.22 14.96
N PHE A 128 -2.88 -2.22 14.09
CA PHE A 128 -3.81 -2.06 12.97
C PHE A 128 -3.71 -3.24 11.99
N ASN A 129 -2.50 -3.60 11.59
CA ASN A 129 -2.25 -4.71 10.68
C ASN A 129 -2.76 -6.03 11.25
N GLU A 130 -2.49 -6.31 12.52
CA GLU A 130 -3.00 -7.49 13.19
C GLU A 130 -4.54 -7.52 13.25
N LYS A 131 -5.18 -6.38 13.57
CA LYS A 131 -6.64 -6.26 13.57
C LYS A 131 -7.21 -6.55 12.20
N LEU A 132 -6.65 -5.94 11.16
CA LEU A 132 -7.07 -6.13 9.78
C LEU A 132 -6.97 -7.62 9.35
N MET A 133 -5.88 -8.29 9.71
CA MET A 133 -5.67 -9.70 9.41
C MET A 133 -6.64 -10.61 10.19
N ARG A 134 -6.95 -10.30 11.45
CA ARG A 134 -7.98 -11.03 12.23
C ARG A 134 -9.36 -10.90 11.56
N GLU A 135 -9.76 -9.71 11.18
CA GLU A 135 -11.04 -9.47 10.50
C GLU A 135 -11.14 -10.20 9.16
N TYR A 136 -10.05 -10.18 8.38
CA TYR A 136 -9.99 -10.90 7.10
C TYR A 136 -10.17 -12.42 7.28
N ARG A 137 -9.47 -13.01 8.25
CA ARG A 137 -9.60 -14.46 8.56
C ARG A 137 -11.02 -14.81 9.03
N ALA A 138 -11.62 -14.01 9.89
CA ALA A 138 -13.00 -14.23 10.38
C ALA A 138 -14.03 -14.19 9.23
N ARG A 139 -13.89 -13.24 8.29
CA ARG A 139 -14.77 -13.18 7.11
C ARG A 139 -14.66 -14.42 6.24
N ARG A 140 -13.44 -14.91 5.99
CA ARG A 140 -13.23 -16.14 5.20
C ARG A 140 -13.86 -17.37 5.85
N GLN A 141 -13.82 -17.50 7.17
CA GLN A 141 -14.45 -18.61 7.90
C GLN A 141 -15.97 -18.56 7.81
N ASN A 142 -16.58 -17.36 7.83
CA ASN A 142 -18.02 -17.19 7.74
C ASN A 142 -18.58 -17.32 6.30
N SER A 143 -17.70 -17.41 5.31
CA SER A 143 -18.08 -17.51 3.88
C SER A 143 -17.94 -18.95 3.33
N GLN A 144 -17.54 -19.89 4.16
CA GLN A 144 -17.49 -21.33 3.87
C GLN A 144 -18.67 -22.05 4.52
#